data_ad884e382e8083da3db7fea36792b69b
#
_entry.id   ad884e382e8083da3db7fea36792b69b
#
_cell.length_a   1.000
_cell.length_b   1.000
_cell.length_c   1.000
_cell.angle_alpha   90.00
_cell.angle_beta   90.00
_cell.angle_gamma   90.00
#
_symmetry.space_group_name_H-M   'P 1'
#
loop_
_entity.id
_entity.type
_entity.pdbx_description
1 polymer ?
#
loop_
_entity_poly.entity_id
_entity_poly.type
_entity_poly.pdbx_seq_one_letter_code
_entity_poly.pdbx_strand_id
1 'polypeptide(L)'
;MLPVWRLHRHVGMGGDQFVEAVAGKRVEEEQGDDIRDRWEKLFDKVIDEIAPFDGAHDFIAELNERGHRVVLASSAIEKHVEHFVDLLDARELAEWTTKDDVEATKPEPDLVQAALAKVESDRAVMVGDTPWDVEAAEKAGLETICVLSGGFPKDDLRAAGAIAIYETVQELRDDLDSTPLS
;
A
#
# COMPACT_ATOMS: atom_id res chain seq x y z
N MET A 1 -25.74 -5.80 -8.94
CA MET A 1 -24.79 -6.02 -7.82
C MET A 1 -23.51 -6.59 -8.40
N LEU A 2 -22.34 -6.03 -8.08
CA LEU A 2 -21.07 -6.56 -8.57
C LEU A 2 -20.62 -7.73 -7.69
N PRO A 3 -20.03 -8.80 -8.23
CA PRO A 3 -19.55 -9.92 -7.44
C PRO A 3 -18.27 -9.52 -6.68
N VAL A 4 -18.10 -10.07 -5.47
CA VAL A 4 -16.97 -9.73 -4.57
C VAL A 4 -15.60 -9.97 -5.22
N TRP A 5 -15.44 -11.08 -5.96
CA TRP A 5 -14.18 -11.37 -6.65
C TRP A 5 -13.75 -10.29 -7.63
N ARG A 6 -14.72 -9.60 -8.27
CA ARG A 6 -14.42 -8.50 -9.18
C ARG A 6 -13.94 -7.26 -8.41
N LEU A 7 -14.51 -7.01 -7.23
CA LEU A 7 -14.06 -5.92 -6.35
C LEU A 7 -12.67 -6.22 -5.82
N HIS A 8 -12.46 -7.44 -5.32
CA HIS A 8 -11.19 -7.86 -4.72
C HIS A 8 -10.00 -7.70 -5.68
N ARG A 9 -10.19 -7.98 -6.97
CA ARG A 9 -9.12 -7.82 -7.98
C ARG A 9 -8.59 -6.39 -8.13
N HIS A 10 -9.29 -5.41 -7.59
CA HIS A 10 -8.91 -3.99 -7.63
C HIS A 10 -8.60 -3.43 -6.23
N VAL A 11 -8.66 -4.25 -5.19
CA VAL A 11 -8.20 -3.85 -3.84
C VAL A 11 -6.72 -3.49 -3.92
N GLY A 12 -6.33 -2.42 -3.22
CA GLY A 12 -5.00 -1.83 -3.29
C GLY A 12 -4.89 -0.62 -4.21
N MET A 13 -5.85 -0.44 -5.15
CA MET A 13 -6.00 0.83 -5.87
C MET A 13 -6.55 1.90 -4.93
N GLY A 14 -6.21 3.16 -5.15
CA GLY A 14 -6.91 4.26 -4.48
C GLY A 14 -8.33 4.46 -5.00
N GLY A 15 -9.15 5.12 -4.21
CA GLY A 15 -10.56 5.31 -4.54
C GLY A 15 -10.83 6.07 -5.84
N ASP A 16 -9.88 6.92 -6.26
CA ASP A 16 -9.88 7.65 -7.54
C ASP A 16 -9.72 6.72 -8.75
N GLN A 17 -8.99 5.62 -8.61
CA GLN A 17 -8.75 4.64 -9.65
C GLN A 17 -9.75 3.47 -9.58
N PHE A 18 -10.14 3.08 -8.36
CA PHE A 18 -10.95 1.91 -8.09
C PHE A 18 -12.34 1.98 -8.72
N VAL A 19 -13.05 3.11 -8.58
CA VAL A 19 -14.44 3.22 -9.05
C VAL A 19 -14.50 3.12 -10.57
N GLU A 20 -13.59 3.77 -11.29
CA GLU A 20 -13.51 3.67 -12.74
C GLU A 20 -13.16 2.25 -13.19
N ALA A 21 -12.17 1.62 -12.58
CA ALA A 21 -11.73 0.26 -12.91
C ALA A 21 -12.83 -0.80 -12.72
N VAL A 22 -13.66 -0.65 -11.69
CA VAL A 22 -14.71 -1.62 -11.35
C VAL A 22 -16.02 -1.35 -12.07
N ALA A 23 -16.44 -0.08 -12.16
CA ALA A 23 -17.77 0.32 -12.60
C ALA A 23 -17.79 1.08 -13.95
N GLY A 24 -16.60 1.52 -14.41
CA GLY A 24 -16.40 2.25 -15.66
C GLY A 24 -16.51 3.76 -15.52
N LYS A 25 -15.88 4.46 -16.49
CA LYS A 25 -15.71 5.92 -16.50
C LYS A 25 -16.99 6.71 -16.27
N ARG A 26 -18.11 6.30 -16.87
CA ARG A 26 -19.39 7.00 -16.70
C ARG A 26 -19.86 7.00 -15.23
N VAL A 27 -19.68 5.90 -14.52
CA VAL A 27 -20.07 5.82 -13.09
C VAL A 27 -19.12 6.66 -12.25
N GLU A 28 -17.83 6.66 -12.57
CA GLU A 28 -16.85 7.53 -11.92
C GLU A 28 -17.25 9.01 -12.08
N GLU A 29 -17.53 9.45 -13.33
CA GLU A 29 -17.89 10.85 -13.61
C GLU A 29 -19.22 11.28 -12.96
N GLU A 30 -20.23 10.39 -12.88
CA GLU A 30 -21.57 10.71 -12.37
C GLU A 30 -21.71 10.52 -10.84
N GLN A 31 -20.95 9.57 -10.23
CA GLN A 31 -21.19 9.09 -8.87
C GLN A 31 -19.92 8.80 -8.07
N GLY A 32 -18.74 9.01 -8.64
CA GLY A 32 -17.47 8.63 -8.01
C GLY A 32 -17.29 9.23 -6.61
N ASP A 33 -17.53 10.54 -6.46
CA ASP A 33 -17.43 11.24 -5.18
C ASP A 33 -18.42 10.71 -4.14
N ASP A 34 -19.70 10.54 -4.53
CA ASP A 34 -20.72 9.99 -3.65
C ASP A 34 -20.39 8.56 -3.16
N ILE A 35 -19.77 7.74 -4.03
CA ILE A 35 -19.35 6.39 -3.69
C ILE A 35 -18.19 6.44 -2.69
N ARG A 36 -17.19 7.29 -2.91
CA ARG A 36 -16.04 7.48 -2.00
C ARG A 36 -16.50 8.00 -0.64
N ASP A 37 -17.35 9.01 -0.60
CA ASP A 37 -17.92 9.56 0.64
C ASP A 37 -18.70 8.50 1.43
N ARG A 38 -19.46 7.66 0.74
CA ARG A 38 -20.20 6.59 1.37
C ARG A 38 -19.28 5.48 1.89
N TRP A 39 -18.24 5.14 1.12
CA TRP A 39 -17.23 4.18 1.55
C TRP A 39 -16.54 4.67 2.82
N GLU A 40 -16.08 5.91 2.86
CA GLU A 40 -15.46 6.53 4.03
C GLU A 40 -16.34 6.42 5.28
N LYS A 41 -17.63 6.84 5.18
CA LYS A 41 -18.57 6.74 6.29
C LYS A 41 -18.85 5.32 6.76
N LEU A 42 -18.69 4.32 5.90
CA LEU A 42 -18.84 2.92 6.26
C LEU A 42 -17.56 2.37 6.89
N PHE A 43 -16.42 2.76 6.34
CA PHE A 43 -15.11 2.37 6.84
C PHE A 43 -14.84 2.91 8.25
N ASP A 44 -15.21 4.17 8.52
CA ASP A 44 -15.13 4.79 9.85
C ASP A 44 -15.87 4.00 10.95
N LYS A 45 -16.83 3.16 10.59
CA LYS A 45 -17.57 2.34 11.58
C LYS A 45 -16.84 1.06 11.96
N VAL A 46 -15.90 0.65 11.17
CA VAL A 46 -15.19 -0.63 11.33
C VAL A 46 -13.67 -0.44 11.48
N ILE A 47 -13.16 0.78 11.40
CA ILE A 47 -11.73 1.07 11.46
C ILE A 47 -11.10 0.58 12.77
N ASP A 48 -11.84 0.67 13.88
CA ASP A 48 -11.38 0.21 15.20
C ASP A 48 -11.35 -1.32 15.33
N GLU A 49 -11.92 -2.05 14.36
CA GLU A 49 -11.85 -3.52 14.31
C GLU A 49 -10.57 -4.02 13.63
N ILE A 50 -9.79 -3.11 13.01
CA ILE A 50 -8.56 -3.46 12.30
C ILE A 50 -7.44 -3.66 13.32
N ALA A 51 -6.65 -4.71 13.10
CA ALA A 51 -5.43 -4.97 13.87
C ALA A 51 -4.22 -5.03 12.92
N PRO A 52 -3.03 -4.65 13.37
CA PRO A 52 -1.82 -4.83 12.59
C PRO A 52 -1.53 -6.31 12.37
N PHE A 53 -0.85 -6.62 11.27
CA PHE A 53 -0.33 -7.96 11.06
C PHE A 53 0.78 -8.27 12.08
N ASP A 54 0.88 -9.53 12.47
CA ASP A 54 1.92 -10.00 13.38
C ASP A 54 3.31 -9.63 12.82
N GLY A 55 4.15 -9.03 13.66
CA GLY A 55 5.48 -8.59 13.32
C GLY A 55 5.59 -7.28 12.51
N ALA A 56 4.48 -6.60 12.17
CA ALA A 56 4.53 -5.39 11.35
C ALA A 56 5.28 -4.24 12.04
N HIS A 57 5.00 -3.96 13.31
CA HIS A 57 5.76 -2.98 14.10
C HIS A 57 7.25 -3.34 14.17
N ASP A 58 7.55 -4.59 14.53
CA ASP A 58 8.93 -5.06 14.70
C ASP A 58 9.72 -5.02 13.39
N PHE A 59 9.06 -5.26 12.26
CA PHE A 59 9.66 -5.14 10.93
C PHE A 59 10.10 -3.69 10.64
N ILE A 60 9.22 -2.71 10.92
CA ILE A 60 9.54 -1.29 10.75
C ILE A 60 10.69 -0.89 11.68
N ALA A 61 10.65 -1.33 12.95
CA ALA A 61 11.69 -1.03 13.93
C ALA A 61 13.05 -1.61 13.50
N GLU A 62 13.08 -2.87 13.05
CA GLU A 62 14.31 -3.52 12.58
C GLU A 62 14.90 -2.83 11.34
N LEU A 63 14.06 -2.41 10.39
CA LEU A 63 14.55 -1.62 9.25
C LEU A 63 15.25 -0.33 9.69
N ASN A 64 14.69 0.38 10.67
CA ASN A 64 15.33 1.57 11.24
C ASN A 64 16.65 1.23 11.95
N GLU A 65 16.71 0.15 12.72
CA GLU A 65 17.93 -0.32 13.39
C GLU A 65 19.04 -0.66 12.39
N ARG A 66 18.67 -1.18 11.20
CA ARG A 66 19.59 -1.43 10.08
C ARG A 66 19.99 -0.17 9.32
N GLY A 67 19.41 1.00 9.65
CA GLY A 67 19.73 2.29 9.05
C GLY A 67 18.88 2.66 7.83
N HIS A 68 17.81 1.90 7.55
CA HIS A 68 16.85 2.28 6.51
C HIS A 68 15.91 3.38 6.98
N ARG A 69 15.51 4.26 6.07
CA ARG A 69 14.42 5.20 6.30
C ARG A 69 13.12 4.58 5.77
N VAL A 70 12.12 4.49 6.62
CA VAL A 70 10.83 3.89 6.28
C VAL A 70 9.81 4.98 5.93
N VAL A 71 9.07 4.80 4.83
CA VAL A 71 7.92 5.64 4.47
C VAL A 71 6.71 4.76 4.20
N LEU A 72 5.62 5.01 4.89
CA LEU A 72 4.34 4.35 4.66
C LEU A 72 3.60 5.08 3.53
N ALA A 73 3.56 4.49 2.33
CA ALA A 73 2.93 5.06 1.15
C ALA A 73 1.47 4.57 1.02
N SER A 74 0.51 5.39 1.44
CA SER A 74 -0.90 5.01 1.52
C SER A 74 -1.79 5.78 0.53
N SER A 75 -2.71 5.07 -0.13
CA SER A 75 -3.79 5.67 -0.94
C SER A 75 -5.01 6.09 -0.09
N ALA A 76 -4.93 5.99 1.23
CA ALA A 76 -5.99 6.42 2.14
C ALA A 76 -5.91 7.93 2.43
N ILE A 77 -7.00 8.49 2.95
CA ILE A 77 -7.06 9.87 3.45
C ILE A 77 -6.23 10.01 4.73
N GLU A 78 -5.77 11.24 5.01
CA GLU A 78 -4.87 11.53 6.11
C GLU A 78 -5.36 10.96 7.45
N LYS A 79 -6.62 11.19 7.83
CA LYS A 79 -7.15 10.69 9.12
C LYS A 79 -7.07 9.18 9.30
N HIS A 80 -7.22 8.40 8.20
CA HIS A 80 -7.08 6.94 8.26
C HIS A 80 -5.62 6.53 8.34
N VAL A 81 -4.74 7.23 7.61
CA VAL A 81 -3.30 6.96 7.68
C VAL A 81 -2.76 7.25 9.07
N GLU A 82 -3.14 8.37 9.70
CA GLU A 82 -2.75 8.69 11.07
C GLU A 82 -3.21 7.62 12.07
N HIS A 83 -4.46 7.13 11.92
CA HIS A 83 -4.95 6.01 12.72
C HIS A 83 -4.08 4.76 12.58
N PHE A 84 -3.67 4.40 11.35
CA PHE A 84 -2.83 3.24 11.11
C PHE A 84 -1.39 3.44 11.60
N VAL A 85 -0.85 4.65 11.49
CA VAL A 85 0.47 4.99 12.05
C VAL A 85 0.47 4.82 13.57
N ASP A 86 -0.59 5.27 14.24
CA ASP A 86 -0.76 5.09 15.69
C ASP A 86 -0.97 3.61 16.05
N LEU A 87 -1.79 2.89 15.29
CA LEU A 87 -2.05 1.47 15.48
C LEU A 87 -0.77 0.61 15.34
N LEU A 88 0.13 1.00 14.44
CA LEU A 88 1.43 0.37 14.23
C LEU A 88 2.49 0.84 15.23
N ASP A 89 2.20 1.83 16.10
CA ASP A 89 3.20 2.52 16.94
C ASP A 89 4.43 2.97 16.13
N ALA A 90 4.18 3.50 14.92
CA ALA A 90 5.22 3.81 13.94
C ALA A 90 5.51 5.31 13.80
N ARG A 91 4.92 6.16 14.62
CA ARG A 91 5.01 7.63 14.51
C ARG A 91 6.44 8.17 14.58
N GLU A 92 7.29 7.53 15.39
CA GLU A 92 8.72 7.87 15.51
C GLU A 92 9.62 7.02 14.60
N LEU A 93 9.05 6.00 13.92
CA LEU A 93 9.79 5.03 13.13
C LEU A 93 9.66 5.24 11.62
N ALA A 94 8.60 5.93 11.17
CA ALA A 94 8.31 6.09 9.75
C ALA A 94 7.76 7.47 9.43
N GLU A 95 8.07 7.96 8.24
CA GLU A 95 7.32 9.02 7.58
C GLU A 95 6.13 8.40 6.83
N TRP A 96 5.18 9.19 6.37
CA TRP A 96 4.06 8.69 5.56
C TRP A 96 3.63 9.68 4.49
N THR A 97 3.00 9.13 3.45
CA THR A 97 2.27 9.87 2.44
C THR A 97 0.82 9.39 2.40
N THR A 98 -0.06 10.26 1.95
CA THR A 98 -1.49 10.03 1.86
C THR A 98 -1.99 10.32 0.44
N LYS A 99 -3.24 9.99 0.15
CA LYS A 99 -3.84 10.40 -1.13
C LYS A 99 -3.87 11.92 -1.32
N ASP A 100 -3.84 12.69 -0.23
CA ASP A 100 -3.95 14.15 -0.26
C ASP A 100 -2.61 14.83 -0.65
N ASP A 101 -1.51 14.06 -0.68
CA ASP A 101 -0.18 14.51 -1.12
C ASP A 101 0.03 14.40 -2.65
N VAL A 102 -0.91 13.78 -3.39
CA VAL A 102 -0.72 13.42 -4.80
C VAL A 102 -1.96 13.65 -5.66
N GLU A 103 -1.77 13.79 -6.98
CA GLU A 103 -2.88 13.92 -7.93
C GLU A 103 -3.53 12.58 -8.29
N ALA A 104 -2.72 11.52 -8.41
CA ALA A 104 -3.18 10.18 -8.71
C ALA A 104 -2.60 9.15 -7.73
N THR A 105 -3.44 8.14 -7.39
CA THR A 105 -3.01 7.06 -6.49
C THR A 105 -2.68 5.78 -7.27
N LYS A 106 -2.28 4.72 -6.57
CA LYS A 106 -1.94 3.43 -7.19
C LYS A 106 -3.02 2.95 -8.18
N PRO A 107 -2.63 2.52 -9.39
CA PRO A 107 -1.30 2.08 -9.84
C PRO A 107 -0.40 3.18 -10.43
N GLU A 108 -0.74 4.47 -10.28
CA GLU A 108 0.15 5.54 -10.71
C GLU A 108 1.31 5.75 -9.71
N PRO A 109 2.49 6.23 -10.16
CA PRO A 109 3.70 6.26 -9.35
C PRO A 109 3.75 7.39 -8.32
N ASP A 110 2.80 8.31 -8.34
CA ASP A 110 2.83 9.58 -7.61
C ASP A 110 3.06 9.40 -6.10
N LEU A 111 2.36 8.44 -5.47
CA LEU A 111 2.56 8.13 -4.06
C LEU A 111 3.98 7.62 -3.75
N VAL A 112 4.53 6.80 -4.64
CA VAL A 112 5.88 6.27 -4.49
C VAL A 112 6.90 7.39 -4.67
N GLN A 113 6.69 8.27 -5.65
CA GLN A 113 7.54 9.44 -5.89
C GLN A 113 7.49 10.43 -4.72
N ALA A 114 6.29 10.70 -4.17
CA ALA A 114 6.12 11.53 -2.98
C ALA A 114 6.83 10.92 -1.75
N ALA A 115 6.76 9.60 -1.59
CA ALA A 115 7.50 8.90 -0.53
C ALA A 115 9.02 9.02 -0.70
N LEU A 116 9.55 8.84 -1.92
CA LEU A 116 10.97 9.02 -2.22
C LEU A 116 11.45 10.45 -1.92
N ALA A 117 10.62 11.44 -2.23
CA ALA A 117 10.94 12.84 -1.97
C ALA A 117 11.08 13.14 -0.47
N LYS A 118 10.32 12.46 0.40
CA LYS A 118 10.43 12.63 1.87
C LYS A 118 11.78 12.14 2.42
N VAL A 119 12.35 11.11 1.82
CA VAL A 119 13.63 10.52 2.28
C VAL A 119 14.83 11.00 1.45
N GLU A 120 14.62 11.84 0.44
CA GLU A 120 15.69 12.35 -0.44
C GLU A 120 16.58 11.21 -0.99
N SER A 121 15.95 10.10 -1.40
CA SER A 121 16.64 8.89 -1.87
C SER A 121 16.17 8.51 -3.28
N ASP A 122 17.14 8.12 -4.12
CA ASP A 122 16.92 7.48 -5.41
C ASP A 122 17.09 5.94 -5.36
N ARG A 123 17.40 5.41 -4.17
CA ARG A 123 17.54 3.97 -3.90
C ARG A 123 16.57 3.54 -2.83
N ALA A 124 15.54 2.82 -3.24
CA ALA A 124 14.54 2.27 -2.33
C ALA A 124 14.02 0.93 -2.84
N VAL A 125 13.39 0.18 -1.96
CA VAL A 125 12.65 -1.04 -2.27
C VAL A 125 11.23 -0.86 -1.76
N MET A 126 10.25 -1.15 -2.62
CA MET A 126 8.85 -1.17 -2.22
C MET A 126 8.54 -2.48 -1.51
N VAL A 127 7.80 -2.42 -0.41
CA VAL A 127 7.14 -3.59 0.19
C VAL A 127 5.64 -3.39 0.02
N GLY A 128 4.98 -4.34 -0.64
CA GLY A 128 3.56 -4.27 -0.94
C GLY A 128 2.87 -5.63 -0.91
N ASP A 129 1.58 -5.68 -1.19
CA ASP A 129 0.81 -6.91 -1.13
C ASP A 129 -0.17 -7.08 -2.31
N THR A 130 -0.13 -6.15 -3.27
CA THR A 130 -0.99 -6.16 -4.45
C THR A 130 -0.19 -5.96 -5.75
N PRO A 131 -0.72 -6.40 -6.90
CA PRO A 131 -0.13 -6.08 -8.21
C PRO A 131 -0.01 -4.56 -8.47
N TRP A 132 -0.88 -3.76 -7.85
CA TRP A 132 -0.91 -2.30 -7.99
C TRP A 132 0.26 -1.61 -7.29
N ASP A 133 0.75 -2.21 -6.20
CA ASP A 133 1.99 -1.76 -5.53
C ASP A 133 3.19 -2.01 -6.43
N VAL A 134 3.24 -3.19 -7.04
CA VAL A 134 4.32 -3.58 -7.96
C VAL A 134 4.33 -2.66 -9.18
N GLU A 135 3.16 -2.41 -9.80
CA GLU A 135 3.03 -1.55 -10.96
C GLU A 135 3.42 -0.10 -10.66
N ALA A 136 2.97 0.44 -9.52
CA ALA A 136 3.32 1.80 -9.10
C ALA A 136 4.83 1.93 -8.83
N ALA A 137 5.44 0.95 -8.18
CA ALA A 137 6.87 0.91 -7.92
C ALA A 137 7.68 0.78 -9.22
N GLU A 138 7.29 -0.11 -10.14
CA GLU A 138 7.94 -0.27 -11.46
C GLU A 138 7.93 1.05 -12.25
N LYS A 139 6.79 1.76 -12.29
CA LYS A 139 6.67 3.08 -12.92
C LYS A 139 7.58 4.13 -12.27
N ALA A 140 7.86 3.99 -10.97
CA ALA A 140 8.82 4.84 -10.24
C ALA A 140 10.27 4.35 -10.34
N GLY A 141 10.54 3.23 -11.02
CA GLY A 141 11.87 2.65 -11.18
C GLY A 141 12.37 1.85 -9.98
N LEU A 142 11.48 1.37 -9.13
CA LEU A 142 11.81 0.60 -7.94
C LEU A 142 11.47 -0.88 -8.10
N GLU A 143 12.23 -1.72 -7.40
CA GLU A 143 11.91 -3.12 -7.19
C GLU A 143 10.89 -3.30 -6.06
N THR A 144 10.07 -4.36 -6.13
CA THR A 144 9.06 -4.65 -5.11
C THR A 144 9.24 -6.04 -4.53
N ILE A 145 9.27 -6.11 -3.19
CA ILE A 145 9.07 -7.33 -2.41
C ILE A 145 7.59 -7.39 -2.03
N CYS A 146 6.94 -8.54 -2.19
CA CYS A 146 5.54 -8.71 -1.84
C CYS A 146 5.34 -9.65 -0.64
N VAL A 147 4.27 -9.37 0.12
CA VAL A 147 3.69 -10.30 1.09
C VAL A 147 2.28 -10.71 0.65
N LEU A 148 1.75 -11.84 1.14
CA LEU A 148 0.45 -12.34 0.68
C LEU A 148 -0.78 -11.75 1.42
N SER A 149 -0.58 -10.71 2.25
CA SER A 149 -1.65 -10.09 3.03
C SER A 149 -2.79 -9.51 2.19
N GLY A 150 -2.50 -9.06 0.96
CA GLY A 150 -3.51 -8.53 0.03
C GLY A 150 -4.44 -9.58 -0.58
N GLY A 151 -4.17 -10.89 -0.34
CA GLY A 151 -4.99 -11.99 -0.84
C GLY A 151 -4.83 -12.28 -2.34
N PHE A 152 -3.78 -11.77 -2.96
CA PHE A 152 -3.43 -12.07 -4.35
C PHE A 152 -2.56 -13.33 -4.45
N PRO A 153 -2.76 -14.18 -5.49
CA PRO A 153 -1.91 -15.34 -5.72
C PRO A 153 -0.44 -14.95 -6.00
N LYS A 154 0.50 -15.81 -5.56
CA LYS A 154 1.93 -15.63 -5.85
C LYS A 154 2.22 -15.42 -7.35
N ASP A 155 1.47 -16.11 -8.21
CA ASP A 155 1.68 -16.01 -9.67
C ASP A 155 1.25 -14.65 -10.23
N ASP A 156 0.19 -14.03 -9.69
CA ASP A 156 -0.25 -12.69 -10.09
C ASP A 156 0.81 -11.64 -9.68
N LEU A 157 1.37 -11.75 -8.46
CA LEU A 157 2.44 -10.85 -7.99
C LEU A 157 3.75 -11.03 -8.77
N ARG A 158 4.12 -12.27 -9.11
CA ARG A 158 5.28 -12.54 -9.99
C ARG A 158 5.08 -11.98 -11.39
N ALA A 159 3.89 -12.17 -11.95
CA ALA A 159 3.55 -11.64 -13.27
C ALA A 159 3.57 -10.12 -13.31
N ALA A 160 3.26 -9.45 -12.18
CA ALA A 160 3.39 -8.01 -12.02
C ALA A 160 4.84 -7.52 -11.89
N GLY A 161 5.81 -8.40 -11.55
CA GLY A 161 7.23 -8.04 -11.45
C GLY A 161 7.82 -8.07 -10.03
N ALA A 162 7.13 -8.63 -9.04
CA ALA A 162 7.67 -8.78 -7.68
C ALA A 162 8.97 -9.62 -7.70
N ILE A 163 10.05 -9.09 -7.10
CA ILE A 163 11.37 -9.74 -7.06
C ILE A 163 11.46 -10.85 -6.00
N ALA A 164 10.67 -10.75 -4.93
CA ALA A 164 10.53 -11.75 -3.89
C ALA A 164 9.10 -11.74 -3.34
N ILE A 165 8.63 -12.89 -2.84
CA ILE A 165 7.27 -13.02 -2.30
C ILE A 165 7.31 -13.92 -1.06
N TYR A 166 6.87 -13.36 0.06
CA TYR A 166 6.77 -14.00 1.37
C TYR A 166 5.30 -14.22 1.77
N GLU A 167 5.02 -15.18 2.62
CA GLU A 167 3.64 -15.43 3.06
C GLU A 167 3.17 -14.36 4.06
N THR A 168 4.07 -13.91 4.92
CA THR A 168 3.80 -12.94 5.98
C THR A 168 4.90 -11.89 6.10
N VAL A 169 4.61 -10.79 6.78
CA VAL A 169 5.61 -9.78 7.17
C VAL A 169 6.69 -10.40 8.06
N GLN A 170 6.31 -11.34 8.94
CA GLN A 170 7.26 -12.02 9.81
C GLN A 170 8.25 -12.89 9.01
N GLU A 171 7.78 -13.63 7.99
CA GLU A 171 8.65 -14.41 7.12
C GLU A 171 9.64 -13.51 6.34
N LEU A 172 9.18 -12.37 5.83
CA LEU A 172 10.05 -11.38 5.20
C LEU A 172 11.11 -10.87 6.20
N ARG A 173 10.70 -10.53 7.42
CA ARG A 173 11.59 -10.06 8.47
C ARG A 173 12.67 -11.09 8.82
N ASP A 174 12.29 -12.36 8.95
CA ASP A 174 13.20 -13.45 9.28
C ASP A 174 14.25 -13.72 8.17
N ASP A 175 13.97 -13.31 6.94
CA ASP A 175 14.85 -13.49 5.76
C ASP A 175 15.45 -12.17 5.22
N LEU A 176 15.40 -11.08 6.00
CA LEU A 176 15.89 -9.75 5.59
C LEU A 176 17.31 -9.79 5.02
N ASP A 177 18.19 -10.60 5.59
CA ASP A 177 19.59 -10.71 5.16
C ASP A 177 19.76 -11.26 3.74
N SER A 178 18.71 -11.91 3.20
CA SER A 178 18.67 -12.43 1.81
C SER A 178 18.03 -11.46 0.82
N THR A 179 17.61 -10.28 1.28
CA THR A 179 16.89 -9.28 0.49
C THR A 179 17.75 -8.04 0.24
N PRO A 180 17.34 -7.14 -0.68
CA PRO A 180 17.97 -5.83 -0.83
C PRO A 180 17.86 -4.92 0.42
N LEU A 181 17.13 -5.34 1.45
CA LEU A 181 16.97 -4.66 2.75
C LEU A 181 17.96 -5.16 3.82
N SER A 182 18.99 -5.93 3.41
CA SER A 182 20.03 -6.47 4.30
C SER A 182 20.92 -5.38 4.93
#